data_cd8e3bb3dd4542f44635953ec26061c5
#
_entry.id   cd8e3bb3dd4542f44635953ec26061c5
#
_cell.length_a   1.000
_cell.length_b   1.000
_cell.length_c   1.000
_cell.angle_alpha   90.00
_cell.angle_beta   90.00
_cell.angle_gamma   90.00
#
_symmetry.space_group_name_H-M   'P 1'
#
loop_
_entity.id
_entity.type
_entity.pdbx_description
1 polymer ?
#
loop_
_entity_poly.entity_id
_entity_poly.type
_entity_poly.pdbx_seq_one_letter_code
_entity_poly.pdbx_strand_id
1 'polypeptide(L)'
;MNRRNFIHLFGCSCLSFGLSACGSAPITDRKQLKLIPESNLNAKAAQLYEKVKEKETLSDDTKTLNQIKEIGSKIEYSISEYFDRNNIPDPTINFDWEYILIDKKKVKNAWCMPGGKIAVYTGLLNITKNEDGLAAVMGHEIAHAVAKHSVERASRGVLLNTGTAILDIATKGKVSQINRTTGMNAVGLLSQIGIMNPFNRKQESEADYLGLIFASLSGYDIRETIKVWERMKEAKKGKEPPEFMSTHPSSTNRINNITNWINEIIIKYPPIA
;
A
#
# COMPACT_ATOMS: atom_id res chain seq x y z
N MET A 1 -24.72 -24.88 -35.66
CA MET A 1 -24.54 -24.61 -34.24
C MET A 1 -25.61 -23.59 -33.84
N ASN A 2 -26.59 -23.99 -33.01
CA ASN A 2 -27.72 -23.12 -32.66
C ASN A 2 -27.31 -21.97 -31.73
N ARG A 3 -27.84 -20.78 -31.95
CA ARG A 3 -27.60 -19.57 -31.13
C ARG A 3 -27.72 -19.81 -29.61
N ARG A 4 -28.62 -20.71 -29.20
CA ARG A 4 -28.80 -21.10 -27.78
C ARG A 4 -27.58 -21.85 -27.21
N ASN A 5 -26.95 -22.72 -27.95
CA ASN A 5 -25.75 -23.46 -27.51
C ASN A 5 -24.51 -22.58 -27.43
N PHE A 6 -24.44 -21.52 -28.26
CA PHE A 6 -23.37 -20.53 -28.20
C PHE A 6 -23.42 -19.69 -26.91
N ILE A 7 -24.64 -19.28 -26.51
CA ILE A 7 -24.85 -18.50 -25.26
C ILE A 7 -24.56 -19.35 -24.02
N HIS A 8 -24.91 -20.64 -24.01
CA HIS A 8 -24.59 -21.53 -22.88
C HIS A 8 -23.09 -21.84 -22.77
N LEU A 9 -22.37 -22.00 -23.87
CA LEU A 9 -20.93 -22.24 -23.84
C LEU A 9 -20.14 -21.01 -23.34
N PHE A 10 -20.53 -19.81 -23.75
CA PHE A 10 -19.91 -18.57 -23.29
C PHE A 10 -20.31 -18.18 -21.86
N GLY A 11 -21.54 -18.46 -21.46
CA GLY A 11 -22.03 -18.17 -20.11
C GLY A 11 -21.34 -18.99 -19.02
N CYS A 12 -21.10 -20.28 -19.24
CA CYS A 12 -20.41 -21.14 -18.26
C CYS A 12 -18.89 -20.83 -18.15
N SER A 13 -18.23 -20.49 -19.24
CA SER A 13 -16.79 -20.16 -19.22
C SER A 13 -16.51 -18.81 -18.53
N CYS A 14 -17.40 -17.83 -18.64
CA CYS A 14 -17.24 -16.54 -17.97
C CYS A 14 -17.46 -16.59 -16.45
N LEU A 15 -18.33 -17.51 -15.96
CA LEU A 15 -18.54 -17.68 -14.52
C LEU A 15 -17.33 -18.34 -13.81
N SER A 16 -16.63 -19.24 -14.47
CA SER A 16 -15.45 -19.92 -13.91
C SER A 16 -14.23 -18.98 -13.79
N PHE A 17 -14.07 -18.03 -14.69
CA PHE A 17 -13.01 -17.01 -14.63
C PHE A 17 -13.26 -15.93 -13.56
N GLY A 18 -14.50 -15.62 -13.26
CA GLY A 18 -14.88 -14.59 -12.28
C GLY A 18 -14.55 -14.98 -10.83
N LEU A 19 -14.58 -16.26 -10.49
CA LEU A 19 -14.34 -16.74 -9.12
C LEU A 19 -12.85 -16.74 -8.74
N SER A 20 -11.93 -16.90 -9.70
CA SER A 20 -10.48 -16.89 -9.45
C SER A 20 -9.88 -15.47 -9.33
N ALA A 21 -10.61 -14.44 -9.75
CA ALA A 21 -10.15 -13.06 -9.76
C ALA A 21 -10.42 -12.30 -8.43
N CYS A 22 -11.19 -12.90 -7.51
CA CYS A 22 -11.51 -12.33 -6.22
C CYS A 22 -10.68 -12.98 -5.11
N GLY A 23 -9.99 -12.17 -4.33
CA GLY A 23 -9.30 -12.59 -3.11
C GLY A 23 -9.82 -11.83 -1.91
N SER A 24 -9.29 -12.14 -0.72
CA SER A 24 -9.52 -11.36 0.49
C SER A 24 -8.23 -10.67 0.94
N ALA A 25 -8.36 -9.53 1.58
CA ALA A 25 -7.27 -8.90 2.31
C ALA A 25 -6.99 -9.69 3.59
N PRO A 26 -5.72 -9.83 4.01
CA PRO A 26 -5.37 -10.50 5.26
C PRO A 26 -6.03 -9.79 6.47
N ILE A 27 -6.36 -10.55 7.50
CA ILE A 27 -6.92 -10.07 8.79
C ILE A 27 -8.31 -9.43 8.66
N THR A 28 -8.54 -8.57 7.65
CA THR A 28 -9.81 -7.82 7.49
C THR A 28 -10.85 -8.57 6.66
N ASP A 29 -10.45 -9.62 5.95
CA ASP A 29 -11.30 -10.41 5.03
C ASP A 29 -12.02 -9.57 3.95
N ARG A 30 -11.60 -8.32 3.77
CA ARG A 30 -12.15 -7.44 2.75
C ARG A 30 -11.94 -8.01 1.35
N LYS A 31 -12.99 -8.11 0.57
CA LYS A 31 -12.91 -8.61 -0.80
C LYS A 31 -12.12 -7.67 -1.70
N GLN A 32 -11.21 -8.24 -2.48
CA GLN A 32 -10.29 -7.53 -3.38
C GLN A 32 -10.31 -8.16 -4.77
N LEU A 33 -10.14 -7.31 -5.78
CA LEU A 33 -9.89 -7.73 -7.15
C LEU A 33 -8.39 -8.02 -7.33
N LYS A 34 -8.04 -9.26 -7.72
CA LYS A 34 -6.65 -9.73 -7.92
C LYS A 34 -6.49 -10.36 -9.30
N LEU A 35 -6.48 -9.55 -10.37
CA LEU A 35 -6.29 -10.00 -11.76
C LEU A 35 -4.82 -10.15 -12.15
N ILE A 36 -3.93 -9.42 -11.48
CA ILE A 36 -2.50 -9.44 -11.75
C ILE A 36 -1.82 -10.36 -10.74
N PRO A 37 -0.96 -11.29 -11.19
CA PRO A 37 -0.13 -12.08 -10.30
C PRO A 37 0.77 -11.17 -9.44
N GLU A 38 0.79 -11.42 -8.14
CA GLU A 38 1.60 -10.65 -7.19
C GLU A 38 3.09 -10.69 -7.51
N SER A 39 3.60 -11.87 -7.91
CA SER A 39 5.01 -12.04 -8.30
C SER A 39 5.46 -11.08 -9.41
N ASN A 40 4.59 -10.81 -10.40
CA ASN A 40 4.88 -9.88 -11.48
C ASN A 40 5.01 -8.44 -10.95
N LEU A 41 4.16 -8.09 -9.99
CA LEU A 41 4.18 -6.75 -9.41
C LEU A 41 5.39 -6.58 -8.48
N ASN A 42 5.73 -7.59 -7.68
CA ASN A 42 6.92 -7.60 -6.83
C ASN A 42 8.21 -7.47 -7.66
N ALA A 43 8.33 -8.24 -8.75
CA ALA A 43 9.48 -8.15 -9.65
C ALA A 43 9.60 -6.75 -10.28
N LYS A 44 8.47 -6.15 -10.68
CA LYS A 44 8.46 -4.78 -11.22
C LYS A 44 8.81 -3.73 -10.18
N ALA A 45 8.32 -3.91 -8.96
CA ALA A 45 8.64 -3.04 -7.82
C ALA A 45 10.14 -3.09 -7.48
N ALA A 46 10.74 -4.28 -7.44
CA ALA A 46 12.18 -4.44 -7.23
C ALA A 46 13.01 -3.69 -8.30
N GLN A 47 12.67 -3.84 -9.59
CA GLN A 47 13.34 -3.10 -10.66
C GLN A 47 13.20 -1.57 -10.52
N LEU A 48 12.04 -1.09 -10.07
CA LEU A 48 11.82 0.34 -9.86
C LEU A 48 12.58 0.84 -8.64
N TYR A 49 12.67 0.03 -7.60
CA TYR A 49 13.42 0.35 -6.39
C TYR A 49 14.93 0.54 -6.67
N GLU A 50 15.54 -0.34 -7.48
CA GLU A 50 16.92 -0.16 -7.94
C GLU A 50 17.10 1.18 -8.66
N LYS A 51 16.19 1.53 -9.57
CA LYS A 51 16.22 2.84 -10.25
C LYS A 51 16.08 4.01 -9.30
N VAL A 52 15.35 3.86 -8.20
CA VAL A 52 15.26 4.89 -7.15
C VAL A 52 16.61 5.02 -6.46
N LYS A 53 17.27 3.91 -6.10
CA LYS A 53 18.61 3.93 -5.48
C LYS A 53 19.65 4.59 -6.38
N GLU A 54 19.55 4.41 -7.71
CA GLU A 54 20.44 5.04 -8.68
C GLU A 54 20.23 6.55 -8.84
N LYS A 55 18.96 7.01 -8.71
CA LYS A 55 18.58 8.40 -8.99
C LYS A 55 18.57 9.30 -7.77
N GLU A 56 18.32 8.73 -6.61
CA GLU A 56 18.17 9.48 -5.38
C GLU A 56 19.48 9.51 -4.58
N THR A 57 19.71 10.59 -3.88
CA THR A 57 20.82 10.67 -2.92
C THR A 57 20.42 9.90 -1.66
N LEU A 58 21.08 8.79 -1.39
CA LEU A 58 20.92 8.06 -0.13
C LEU A 58 21.64 8.80 0.99
N SER A 59 21.05 8.74 2.19
CA SER A 59 21.63 9.34 3.37
C SER A 59 22.83 8.53 3.87
N ASP A 60 23.86 9.20 4.33
CA ASP A 60 25.01 8.64 5.03
C ASP A 60 24.78 8.48 6.54
N ASP A 61 23.62 8.88 7.06
CA ASP A 61 23.21 8.67 8.45
C ASP A 61 22.91 7.19 8.71
N THR A 62 23.98 6.42 8.93
CA THR A 62 23.92 4.98 9.20
C THR A 62 23.16 4.67 10.50
N LYS A 63 23.20 5.58 11.48
CA LYS A 63 22.47 5.39 12.75
C LYS A 63 20.95 5.38 12.49
N THR A 64 20.45 6.37 11.80
CA THR A 64 19.02 6.44 11.46
C THR A 64 18.61 5.30 10.52
N LEU A 65 19.44 4.94 9.54
CA LEU A 65 19.18 3.80 8.66
C LEU A 65 19.09 2.48 9.44
N ASN A 66 19.99 2.26 10.40
CA ASN A 66 19.95 1.06 11.25
C ASN A 66 18.69 1.04 12.13
N GLN A 67 18.26 2.17 12.67
CA GLN A 67 17.00 2.30 13.41
C GLN A 67 15.79 1.96 12.52
N ILE A 68 15.75 2.44 11.28
CA ILE A 68 14.70 2.09 10.30
C ILE A 68 14.68 0.58 10.06
N LYS A 69 15.85 -0.04 9.85
CA LYS A 69 15.98 -1.48 9.64
C LYS A 69 15.51 -2.28 10.86
N GLU A 70 15.88 -1.84 12.06
CA GLU A 70 15.45 -2.49 13.31
C GLU A 70 13.93 -2.43 13.47
N ILE A 71 13.33 -1.26 13.27
CA ILE A 71 11.86 -1.10 13.31
C ILE A 71 11.20 -2.02 12.27
N GLY A 72 11.71 -1.99 11.03
CA GLY A 72 11.20 -2.83 9.95
C GLY A 72 11.26 -4.32 10.30
N SER A 73 12.43 -4.81 10.72
CA SER A 73 12.62 -6.22 11.07
C SER A 73 11.74 -6.67 12.24
N LYS A 74 11.48 -5.83 13.24
CA LYS A 74 10.52 -6.12 14.30
C LYS A 74 9.11 -6.26 13.75
N ILE A 75 8.71 -5.37 12.83
CA ILE A 75 7.39 -5.44 12.18
C ILE A 75 7.27 -6.70 11.31
N GLU A 76 8.29 -7.00 10.49
CA GLU A 76 8.35 -8.23 9.67
C GLU A 76 8.18 -9.48 10.53
N TYR A 77 8.99 -9.61 11.57
CA TYR A 77 8.94 -10.75 12.50
C TYR A 77 7.55 -10.88 13.12
N SER A 78 6.99 -9.78 13.62
CA SER A 78 5.67 -9.78 14.26
C SER A 78 4.55 -10.15 13.30
N ILE A 79 4.64 -9.75 12.03
CA ILE A 79 3.69 -10.15 10.99
C ILE A 79 3.78 -11.65 10.75
N SER A 80 4.98 -12.17 10.47
CA SER A 80 5.17 -13.59 10.20
C SER A 80 4.71 -14.46 11.38
N GLU A 81 5.11 -14.11 12.58
CA GLU A 81 4.75 -14.80 13.82
C GLU A 81 3.24 -14.75 14.11
N TYR A 82 2.58 -13.62 13.81
CA TYR A 82 1.13 -13.52 13.93
C TYR A 82 0.41 -14.51 13.01
N PHE A 83 0.83 -14.60 11.74
CA PHE A 83 0.22 -15.50 10.77
C PHE A 83 0.50 -16.98 11.11
N ASP A 84 1.71 -17.30 11.58
CA ASP A 84 2.08 -18.64 12.01
C ASP A 84 1.26 -19.10 13.22
N ARG A 85 1.20 -18.30 14.29
CA ARG A 85 0.43 -18.61 15.50
C ARG A 85 -1.07 -18.80 15.24
N ASN A 86 -1.60 -18.15 14.21
CA ASN A 86 -3.00 -18.29 13.84
C ASN A 86 -3.25 -19.38 12.77
N ASN A 87 -2.22 -20.12 12.34
CA ASN A 87 -2.29 -21.11 11.25
C ASN A 87 -2.89 -20.54 9.96
N ILE A 88 -2.53 -19.32 9.62
CA ILE A 88 -2.96 -18.61 8.41
C ILE A 88 -1.74 -18.41 7.49
N PRO A 89 -1.86 -18.61 6.17
CA PRO A 89 -0.74 -18.37 5.26
C PRO A 89 -0.19 -16.95 5.38
N ASP A 90 1.11 -16.81 5.61
CA ASP A 90 1.78 -15.52 5.69
C ASP A 90 1.78 -14.83 4.31
N PRO A 91 1.12 -13.67 4.17
CA PRO A 91 1.06 -12.94 2.90
C PRO A 91 2.40 -12.34 2.50
N THR A 92 3.40 -12.34 3.37
CA THR A 92 4.73 -11.75 3.16
C THR A 92 5.82 -12.78 2.87
N ILE A 93 5.49 -14.06 2.81
CA ILE A 93 6.46 -15.16 2.63
C ILE A 93 7.38 -15.00 1.41
N ASN A 94 6.92 -14.30 0.38
CA ASN A 94 7.68 -14.01 -0.84
C ASN A 94 8.17 -12.55 -0.90
N PHE A 95 8.20 -11.83 0.22
CA PHE A 95 8.76 -10.50 0.25
C PHE A 95 10.28 -10.58 0.40
N ASP A 96 10.96 -9.69 -0.30
CA ASP A 96 12.40 -9.45 -0.20
C ASP A 96 12.59 -8.05 0.38
N TRP A 97 12.58 -8.01 1.72
CA TRP A 97 12.57 -6.78 2.50
C TRP A 97 13.87 -5.99 2.33
N GLU A 98 13.74 -4.71 2.02
CA GLU A 98 14.87 -3.82 1.89
C GLU A 98 14.48 -2.40 2.30
N TYR A 99 15.40 -1.69 2.96
CA TYR A 99 15.18 -0.38 3.55
C TYR A 99 16.24 0.61 3.07
N ILE A 100 15.81 1.79 2.61
CA ILE A 100 16.70 2.91 2.33
C ILE A 100 16.22 4.18 3.03
N LEU A 101 17.19 5.04 3.36
CA LEU A 101 16.95 6.40 3.82
C LEU A 101 17.40 7.36 2.71
N ILE A 102 16.45 8.13 2.16
CA ILE A 102 16.71 9.11 1.09
C ILE A 102 16.95 10.48 1.71
N ASP A 103 18.07 11.11 1.36
CA ASP A 103 18.41 12.44 1.89
C ASP A 103 17.66 13.55 1.13
N LYS A 104 16.43 13.80 1.56
CA LYS A 104 15.58 14.91 1.09
C LYS A 104 14.84 15.55 2.27
N LYS A 105 15.48 16.50 2.94
CA LYS A 105 14.97 17.15 4.15
C LYS A 105 13.63 17.87 3.96
N LYS A 106 13.29 18.28 2.73
CA LYS A 106 12.01 18.94 2.41
C LYS A 106 10.89 17.96 2.16
N VAL A 107 11.20 16.73 1.76
CA VAL A 107 10.21 15.70 1.44
C VAL A 107 9.83 14.95 2.72
N LYS A 108 8.60 15.14 3.16
CA LYS A 108 8.03 14.48 4.35
C LYS A 108 7.19 13.30 3.88
N ASN A 109 7.88 12.19 3.54
CA ASN A 109 7.25 11.01 2.94
C ASN A 109 7.96 9.72 3.36
N ALA A 110 7.24 8.61 3.23
CA ALA A 110 7.74 7.24 3.21
C ALA A 110 6.86 6.43 2.26
N TRP A 111 7.32 5.28 1.84
CA TRP A 111 6.53 4.35 1.03
C TRP A 111 7.03 2.92 1.14
N CYS A 112 6.14 1.96 0.93
CA CYS A 112 6.45 0.55 0.78
C CYS A 112 5.87 0.04 -0.54
N MET A 113 6.74 -0.39 -1.44
CA MET A 113 6.34 -1.05 -2.68
C MET A 113 5.98 -2.52 -2.44
N PRO A 114 5.22 -3.13 -3.37
CA PRO A 114 4.99 -4.57 -3.37
C PRO A 114 6.31 -5.35 -3.25
N GLY A 115 6.29 -6.42 -2.46
CA GLY A 115 7.49 -7.22 -2.22
C GLY A 115 8.41 -6.70 -1.13
N GLY A 116 7.99 -5.68 -0.34
CA GLY A 116 8.72 -5.25 0.86
C GLY A 116 9.86 -4.27 0.62
N LYS A 117 9.82 -3.49 -0.47
CA LYS A 117 10.82 -2.45 -0.76
C LYS A 117 10.41 -1.12 -0.15
N ILE A 118 11.14 -0.65 0.86
CA ILE A 118 10.76 0.48 1.72
C ILE A 118 11.76 1.62 1.60
N ALA A 119 11.24 2.84 1.50
CA ALA A 119 12.03 4.05 1.63
C ALA A 119 11.43 5.02 2.63
N VAL A 120 12.31 5.65 3.40
CA VAL A 120 12.00 6.76 4.28
C VAL A 120 12.79 7.98 3.83
N TYR A 121 12.17 9.14 3.82
CA TYR A 121 12.83 10.41 3.53
C TYR A 121 13.27 11.10 4.81
N THR A 122 14.47 11.69 4.82
CA THR A 122 15.02 12.38 6.02
C THR A 122 14.08 13.49 6.53
N GLY A 123 13.30 14.13 5.64
CA GLY A 123 12.33 15.14 6.03
C GLY A 123 11.16 14.62 6.88
N LEU A 124 10.84 13.31 6.79
CA LEU A 124 9.79 12.69 7.58
C LEU A 124 10.15 12.58 9.06
N LEU A 125 11.43 12.44 9.38
CA LEU A 125 11.93 12.28 10.75
C LEU A 125 11.53 13.45 11.66
N ASN A 126 11.36 14.65 11.08
CA ASN A 126 10.85 15.81 11.81
C ASN A 126 9.37 15.70 12.20
N ILE A 127 8.63 14.80 11.56
CA ILE A 127 7.22 14.53 11.86
C ILE A 127 7.10 13.36 12.83
N THR A 128 7.84 12.29 12.61
CA THR A 128 7.77 11.07 13.43
C THR A 128 8.38 11.28 14.81
N LYS A 129 9.47 12.04 14.93
CA LYS A 129 10.14 12.46 16.17
C LYS A 129 10.84 11.36 16.98
N ASN A 130 10.25 10.16 17.07
CA ASN A 130 10.74 9.03 17.85
C ASN A 130 10.46 7.70 17.12
N GLU A 131 10.89 6.59 17.71
CA GLU A 131 10.74 5.25 17.15
C GLU A 131 9.27 4.85 16.99
N ASP A 132 8.44 5.13 17.99
CA ASP A 132 7.01 4.81 17.92
C ASP A 132 6.31 5.55 16.79
N GLY A 133 6.63 6.84 16.59
CA GLY A 133 6.11 7.62 15.48
C GLY A 133 6.61 7.14 14.12
N LEU A 134 7.85 6.68 14.04
CA LEU A 134 8.41 6.10 12.83
C LEU A 134 7.79 4.73 12.55
N ALA A 135 7.63 3.89 13.58
CA ALA A 135 6.95 2.61 13.49
C ALA A 135 5.47 2.75 13.07
N ALA A 136 4.79 3.80 13.54
CA ALA A 136 3.42 4.10 13.13
C ALA A 136 3.32 4.35 11.63
N VAL A 137 4.23 5.14 11.05
CA VAL A 137 4.26 5.40 9.60
C VAL A 137 4.70 4.16 8.83
N MET A 138 5.78 3.49 9.24
CA MET A 138 6.26 2.29 8.58
C MET A 138 5.23 1.16 8.63
N GLY A 139 4.55 0.97 9.76
CA GLY A 139 3.46 0.01 9.90
C GLY A 139 2.32 0.28 8.92
N HIS A 140 1.94 1.55 8.72
CA HIS A 140 0.94 1.96 7.73
C HIS A 140 1.39 1.63 6.30
N GLU A 141 2.64 1.94 5.93
CA GLU A 141 3.19 1.64 4.60
C GLU A 141 3.31 0.13 4.35
N ILE A 142 3.79 -0.60 5.33
CA ILE A 142 3.87 -2.07 5.28
C ILE A 142 2.47 -2.67 5.16
N ALA A 143 1.47 -2.12 5.86
CA ALA A 143 0.08 -2.57 5.77
C ALA A 143 -0.49 -2.44 4.34
N HIS A 144 -0.13 -1.39 3.59
CA HIS A 144 -0.49 -1.29 2.17
C HIS A 144 0.06 -2.44 1.34
N ALA A 145 1.31 -2.86 1.58
CA ALA A 145 1.93 -3.97 0.88
C ALA A 145 1.34 -5.33 1.30
N VAL A 146 1.16 -5.56 2.60
CA VAL A 146 0.58 -6.79 3.17
C VAL A 146 -0.86 -6.97 2.71
N ALA A 147 -1.68 -5.91 2.73
CA ALA A 147 -3.06 -5.92 2.24
C ALA A 147 -3.16 -5.94 0.70
N LYS A 148 -2.03 -5.98 -0.02
CA LYS A 148 -1.97 -6.06 -1.49
C LYS A 148 -2.72 -4.92 -2.21
N HIS A 149 -2.73 -3.72 -1.62
CA HIS A 149 -3.46 -2.57 -2.16
C HIS A 149 -3.01 -2.17 -3.56
N SER A 150 -1.71 -2.30 -3.86
CA SER A 150 -1.16 -2.04 -5.19
C SER A 150 -1.61 -3.09 -6.22
N VAL A 151 -1.73 -4.38 -5.83
CA VAL A 151 -2.26 -5.44 -6.69
C VAL A 151 -3.72 -5.17 -7.04
N GLU A 152 -4.53 -4.80 -6.06
CA GLU A 152 -5.94 -4.45 -6.27
C GLU A 152 -6.08 -3.24 -7.21
N ARG A 153 -5.29 -2.19 -7.00
CA ARG A 153 -5.30 -0.99 -7.84
C ARG A 153 -4.89 -1.29 -9.28
N ALA A 154 -3.82 -2.05 -9.46
CA ALA A 154 -3.36 -2.49 -10.77
C ALA A 154 -4.41 -3.33 -11.49
N SER A 155 -5.05 -4.26 -10.77
CA SER A 155 -6.11 -5.12 -11.29
C SER A 155 -7.34 -4.31 -11.71
N ARG A 156 -7.73 -3.30 -10.95
CA ARG A 156 -8.80 -2.35 -11.33
C ARG A 156 -8.43 -1.55 -12.58
N GLY A 157 -7.17 -1.13 -12.70
CA GLY A 157 -6.68 -0.44 -13.89
C GLY A 157 -6.80 -1.30 -15.16
N VAL A 158 -6.42 -2.58 -15.06
CA VAL A 158 -6.59 -3.53 -16.18
C VAL A 158 -8.07 -3.70 -16.56
N LEU A 159 -8.93 -3.87 -15.57
CA LEU A 159 -10.38 -4.01 -15.80
C LEU A 159 -10.96 -2.78 -16.50
N LEU A 160 -10.60 -1.59 -16.06
CA LEU A 160 -11.05 -0.33 -16.67
C LEU A 160 -10.55 -0.19 -18.11
N ASN A 161 -9.27 -0.51 -18.35
CA ASN A 161 -8.68 -0.45 -19.70
C ASN A 161 -9.32 -1.48 -20.64
N THR A 162 -9.61 -2.69 -20.15
CA THR A 162 -10.31 -3.72 -20.94
C THR A 162 -11.75 -3.26 -21.23
N GLY A 163 -12.43 -2.70 -20.23
CA GLY A 163 -13.78 -2.14 -20.42
C GLY A 163 -13.81 -0.99 -21.41
N THR A 164 -12.83 -0.09 -21.38
CA THR A 164 -12.73 1.00 -22.34
C THR A 164 -12.43 0.51 -23.76
N ALA A 165 -11.60 -0.53 -23.91
CA ALA A 165 -11.34 -1.15 -25.23
C ALA A 165 -12.60 -1.79 -25.83
N ILE A 166 -13.42 -2.47 -25.03
CA ILE A 166 -14.69 -3.04 -25.48
C ILE A 166 -15.68 -1.92 -25.88
N LEU A 167 -15.78 -0.88 -25.06
CA LEU A 167 -16.62 0.29 -25.39
C LEU A 167 -16.11 1.03 -26.63
N ASP A 168 -14.80 1.10 -26.83
CA ASP A 168 -14.20 1.74 -27.99
C ASP A 168 -14.54 1.02 -29.29
N ILE A 169 -14.52 -0.31 -29.29
CA ILE A 169 -14.99 -1.13 -30.39
C ILE A 169 -16.48 -0.84 -30.67
N ALA A 170 -17.31 -0.80 -29.63
CA ALA A 170 -18.74 -0.54 -29.76
C ALA A 170 -19.07 0.89 -30.21
N THR A 171 -18.23 1.88 -29.86
CA THR A 171 -18.43 3.30 -30.16
C THR A 171 -17.58 3.82 -31.34
N LYS A 172 -16.96 2.93 -32.11
CA LYS A 172 -16.10 3.24 -33.25
C LYS A 172 -14.97 4.25 -32.92
N GLY A 173 -14.29 4.04 -31.81
CA GLY A 173 -13.10 4.81 -31.44
C GLY A 173 -13.34 6.10 -30.65
N LYS A 174 -14.58 6.44 -30.31
CA LYS A 174 -14.88 7.69 -29.60
C LYS A 174 -14.31 7.73 -28.17
N VAL A 175 -14.22 6.59 -27.50
CA VAL A 175 -13.69 6.49 -26.11
C VAL A 175 -12.16 6.63 -26.10
N SER A 176 -11.45 6.06 -27.09
CA SER A 176 -10.00 6.22 -27.23
C SER A 176 -9.60 7.67 -27.48
N GLN A 177 -10.41 8.45 -28.18
CA GLN A 177 -10.15 9.86 -28.38
C GLN A 177 -10.16 10.64 -27.06
N ILE A 178 -11.12 10.35 -26.18
CA ILE A 178 -11.21 10.98 -24.85
C ILE A 178 -10.01 10.57 -23.99
N ASN A 179 -9.61 9.30 -24.00
CA ASN A 179 -8.49 8.79 -23.20
C ASN A 179 -7.12 9.31 -23.66
N ARG A 180 -6.93 9.56 -24.97
CA ARG A 180 -5.70 10.18 -25.51
C ARG A 180 -5.53 11.63 -25.04
N THR A 181 -6.62 12.36 -24.87
CA THR A 181 -6.60 13.74 -24.35
C THR A 181 -6.32 13.81 -22.84
N THR A 182 -6.61 12.74 -22.09
CA THR A 182 -6.37 12.66 -20.63
C THR A 182 -5.02 12.03 -20.27
N GLY A 183 -4.19 11.62 -21.24
CA GLY A 183 -2.82 11.12 -21.02
C GLY A 183 -2.72 9.77 -20.29
N MET A 184 -3.82 9.03 -20.14
CA MET A 184 -3.83 7.72 -19.47
C MET A 184 -3.52 6.58 -20.44
N ASN A 185 -2.25 6.35 -20.74
CA ASN A 185 -1.80 5.12 -21.39
C ASN A 185 -1.42 4.03 -20.38
N ALA A 186 -1.53 2.76 -20.79
CA ALA A 186 -1.29 1.60 -19.91
C ALA A 186 0.11 1.58 -19.27
N VAL A 187 1.11 2.15 -19.93
CA VAL A 187 2.50 2.29 -19.41
C VAL A 187 2.56 3.34 -18.31
N GLY A 188 1.81 4.44 -18.43
CA GLY A 188 1.68 5.45 -17.38
C GLY A 188 0.97 4.88 -16.13
N LEU A 189 0.00 3.98 -16.32
CA LEU A 189 -0.69 3.33 -15.20
C LEU A 189 0.24 2.41 -14.40
N LEU A 190 1.11 1.65 -15.06
CA LEU A 190 2.07 0.76 -14.42
C LEU A 190 3.17 1.52 -13.66
N SER A 191 3.61 2.67 -14.19
CA SER A 191 4.58 3.53 -13.48
C SER A 191 3.95 4.29 -12.30
N GLN A 192 2.63 4.51 -12.30
CA GLN A 192 1.88 5.17 -11.24
C GLN A 192 1.38 4.23 -10.13
N ILE A 193 1.45 2.92 -10.32
CA ILE A 193 0.88 1.91 -9.40
C ILE A 193 1.55 1.89 -8.02
N GLY A 194 2.75 2.39 -7.90
CA GLY A 194 3.53 2.13 -6.69
C GLY A 194 3.59 3.26 -5.67
N ILE A 195 3.59 4.54 -6.08
CA ILE A 195 4.11 5.56 -5.16
C ILE A 195 3.39 6.91 -5.26
N MET A 196 2.79 7.26 -6.40
CA MET A 196 2.40 8.66 -6.65
C MET A 196 0.88 8.93 -6.68
N ASN A 197 0.04 7.92 -6.68
CA ASN A 197 -1.41 8.12 -6.69
C ASN A 197 -2.04 7.81 -5.34
N PRO A 198 -2.98 8.63 -4.87
CA PRO A 198 -3.66 8.39 -3.61
C PRO A 198 -4.36 7.03 -3.60
N PHE A 199 -4.26 6.33 -2.49
CA PHE A 199 -5.09 5.18 -2.21
C PHE A 199 -6.54 5.62 -1.96
N ASN A 200 -7.48 4.73 -2.21
CA ASN A 200 -8.87 5.07 -1.90
C ASN A 200 -9.14 5.03 -0.39
N ARG A 201 -10.20 5.71 0.06
CA ARG A 201 -10.51 5.86 1.50
C ARG A 201 -10.65 4.53 2.24
N LYS A 202 -11.10 3.45 1.58
CA LYS A 202 -11.24 2.13 2.20
C LYS A 202 -9.87 1.49 2.41
N GLN A 203 -8.97 1.61 1.43
CA GLN A 203 -7.59 1.13 1.53
C GLN A 203 -6.81 1.89 2.59
N GLU A 204 -7.00 3.22 2.68
CA GLU A 204 -6.38 4.03 3.74
C GLU A 204 -6.85 3.61 5.14
N SER A 205 -8.17 3.43 5.33
CA SER A 205 -8.72 2.99 6.61
C SER A 205 -8.26 1.57 6.99
N GLU A 206 -8.12 0.69 6.01
CA GLU A 206 -7.58 -0.66 6.21
C GLU A 206 -6.09 -0.61 6.57
N ALA A 207 -5.30 0.23 5.89
CA ALA A 207 -3.89 0.41 6.21
C ALA A 207 -3.66 1.03 7.59
N ASP A 208 -4.52 1.98 8.01
CA ASP A 208 -4.49 2.51 9.38
C ASP A 208 -4.73 1.39 10.41
N TYR A 209 -5.78 0.58 10.21
CA TYR A 209 -6.14 -0.49 11.13
C TYR A 209 -5.05 -1.56 11.22
N LEU A 210 -4.58 -2.05 10.08
CA LEU A 210 -3.52 -3.06 10.02
C LEU A 210 -2.17 -2.51 10.53
N GLY A 211 -1.84 -1.27 10.18
CA GLY A 211 -0.62 -0.61 10.65
C GLY A 211 -0.56 -0.47 12.15
N LEU A 212 -1.69 -0.14 12.80
CA LEU A 212 -1.80 -0.15 14.25
C LEU A 212 -1.58 -1.56 14.83
N ILE A 213 -2.16 -2.60 14.22
CA ILE A 213 -1.96 -3.99 14.65
C ILE A 213 -0.47 -4.36 14.56
N PHE A 214 0.16 -4.11 13.42
CA PHE A 214 1.57 -4.48 13.21
C PHE A 214 2.52 -3.74 14.15
N ALA A 215 2.31 -2.43 14.37
CA ALA A 215 3.09 -1.66 15.34
C ALA A 215 2.88 -2.14 16.78
N SER A 216 1.63 -2.48 17.17
CA SER A 216 1.31 -3.03 18.49
C SER A 216 1.97 -4.38 18.73
N LEU A 217 1.85 -5.32 17.78
CA LEU A 217 2.50 -6.63 17.86
C LEU A 217 4.02 -6.53 17.98
N SER A 218 4.61 -5.48 17.38
CA SER A 218 6.05 -5.20 17.41
C SER A 218 6.52 -4.48 18.68
N GLY A 219 5.60 -4.18 19.61
CA GLY A 219 5.91 -3.56 20.89
C GLY A 219 6.01 -2.04 20.88
N TYR A 220 5.59 -1.37 19.80
CA TYR A 220 5.59 0.09 19.72
C TYR A 220 4.31 0.70 20.32
N ASP A 221 4.44 1.90 20.89
CA ASP A 221 3.28 2.64 21.41
C ASP A 221 2.45 3.24 20.28
N ILE A 222 1.39 2.54 19.90
CA ILE A 222 0.50 2.94 18.80
C ILE A 222 -0.27 4.24 19.05
N ARG A 223 -0.30 4.74 20.30
CA ARG A 223 -0.88 6.05 20.64
C ARG A 223 -0.12 7.19 19.98
N GLU A 224 1.16 6.99 19.68
CA GLU A 224 1.98 7.98 18.96
C GLU A 224 1.46 8.24 17.53
N THR A 225 0.72 7.30 16.94
CA THR A 225 0.08 7.48 15.62
C THR A 225 -0.80 8.75 15.58
N ILE A 226 -1.56 9.04 16.63
CA ILE A 226 -2.41 10.23 16.70
C ILE A 226 -1.54 11.48 16.60
N LYS A 227 -0.45 11.55 17.37
CA LYS A 227 0.47 12.69 17.38
C LYS A 227 1.18 12.87 16.05
N VAL A 228 1.52 11.78 15.34
CA VAL A 228 2.06 11.85 13.98
C VAL A 228 1.05 12.51 13.05
N TRP A 229 -0.21 12.10 13.06
CA TRP A 229 -1.25 12.71 12.24
C TRP A 229 -1.52 14.18 12.57
N GLU A 230 -1.46 14.55 13.86
CA GLU A 230 -1.58 15.95 14.30
C GLU A 230 -0.42 16.80 13.75
N ARG A 231 0.83 16.31 13.86
CA ARG A 231 2.01 16.97 13.32
C ARG A 231 1.98 17.08 11.78
N MET A 232 1.48 16.04 11.09
CA MET A 232 1.24 16.07 9.65
C MET A 232 0.22 17.16 9.27
N LYS A 233 -0.89 17.21 9.99
CA LYS A 233 -1.95 18.22 9.78
C LYS A 233 -1.44 19.65 10.03
N GLU A 234 -0.62 19.85 11.05
CA GLU A 234 -0.01 21.15 11.34
C GLU A 234 0.99 21.53 10.24
N ALA A 235 1.84 20.60 9.81
CA ALA A 235 2.80 20.82 8.74
C ALA A 235 2.14 21.13 7.38
N LYS A 236 0.91 20.67 7.15
CA LYS A 236 0.13 20.98 5.94
C LYS A 236 -0.24 22.47 5.82
N LYS A 237 -0.34 23.18 6.94
CA LYS A 237 -0.61 24.63 6.94
C LYS A 237 0.61 25.46 6.53
N GLY A 238 1.80 24.87 6.50
CA GLY A 238 3.04 25.51 6.11
C GLY A 238 3.22 25.65 4.59
N LYS A 239 4.33 26.28 4.19
CA LYS A 239 4.70 26.44 2.78
C LYS A 239 5.07 25.13 2.07
N GLU A 240 5.46 24.13 2.84
CA GLU A 240 5.89 22.80 2.35
C GLU A 240 5.03 21.71 3.00
N PRO A 241 3.81 21.45 2.48
CA PRO A 241 2.95 20.42 3.04
C PRO A 241 3.59 19.04 2.90
N PRO A 242 3.34 18.10 3.85
CA PRO A 242 3.84 16.76 3.75
C PRO A 242 3.33 16.06 2.47
N GLU A 243 4.26 15.54 1.64
CA GLU A 243 3.93 14.78 0.43
C GLU A 243 3.13 13.52 0.77
N PHE A 244 3.43 12.92 1.92
CA PHE A 244 2.67 11.82 2.51
C PHE A 244 1.15 12.08 2.52
N MET A 245 0.71 13.30 2.83
CA MET A 245 -0.72 13.64 2.83
C MET A 245 -1.34 13.77 1.43
N SER A 246 -0.52 13.83 0.38
CA SER A 246 -1.00 13.84 -1.00
C SER A 246 -1.29 12.43 -1.50
N THR A 247 -0.47 11.46 -1.09
CA THR A 247 -0.65 10.03 -1.39
C THR A 247 -1.59 9.34 -0.40
N HIS A 248 -1.64 9.83 0.85
CA HIS A 248 -2.48 9.31 1.95
C HIS A 248 -3.37 10.43 2.53
N PRO A 249 -4.47 10.78 1.84
CA PRO A 249 -5.31 11.90 2.26
C PRO A 249 -5.86 11.69 3.68
N SER A 250 -5.55 12.63 4.58
CA SER A 250 -6.12 12.62 5.92
C SER A 250 -7.56 13.14 5.90
N SER A 251 -8.40 12.54 6.72
CA SER A 251 -9.72 13.07 7.06
C SER A 251 -9.89 13.02 8.58
N THR A 252 -10.74 13.89 9.11
CA THR A 252 -11.11 13.84 10.53
C THR A 252 -11.61 12.46 10.93
N ASN A 253 -12.31 11.78 10.02
CA ASN A 253 -12.81 10.42 10.25
C ASN A 253 -11.67 9.39 10.45
N ARG A 254 -10.52 9.52 9.76
CA ARG A 254 -9.37 8.62 9.96
C ARG A 254 -8.82 8.76 11.37
N ILE A 255 -8.57 9.98 11.83
CA ILE A 255 -8.06 10.24 13.18
C ILE A 255 -9.05 9.71 14.24
N ASN A 256 -10.34 9.95 14.07
CA ASN A 256 -11.36 9.43 14.98
C ASN A 256 -11.38 7.89 15.00
N ASN A 257 -11.30 7.24 13.84
CA ASN A 257 -11.23 5.79 13.75
C ASN A 257 -9.99 5.23 14.46
N ILE A 258 -8.81 5.80 14.20
CA ILE A 258 -7.55 5.43 14.86
C ILE A 258 -7.71 5.54 16.38
N THR A 259 -8.26 6.65 16.87
CA THR A 259 -8.49 6.88 18.32
C THR A 259 -9.39 5.80 18.92
N ASN A 260 -10.44 5.42 18.20
CA ASN A 260 -11.38 4.39 18.69
C ASN A 260 -10.75 2.98 18.70
N TRP A 261 -9.90 2.66 17.73
CA TRP A 261 -9.27 1.33 17.61
C TRP A 261 -8.13 1.08 18.57
N ILE A 262 -7.42 2.12 19.03
CA ILE A 262 -6.19 1.98 19.82
C ILE A 262 -6.42 1.10 21.07
N ASN A 263 -7.46 1.37 21.85
CA ASN A 263 -7.71 0.62 23.07
C ASN A 263 -8.06 -0.86 22.80
N GLU A 264 -8.85 -1.13 21.77
CA GLU A 264 -9.16 -2.48 21.34
C GLU A 264 -7.90 -3.22 20.87
N ILE A 265 -7.09 -2.56 20.03
CA ILE A 265 -5.90 -3.17 19.43
C ILE A 265 -4.85 -3.50 20.46
N ILE A 266 -4.57 -2.63 21.44
CA ILE A 266 -3.61 -2.89 22.52
C ILE A 266 -3.98 -4.16 23.29
N ILE A 267 -5.27 -4.39 23.54
CA ILE A 267 -5.75 -5.57 24.25
C ILE A 267 -5.71 -6.82 23.38
N LYS A 268 -6.16 -6.71 22.14
CA LYS A 268 -6.36 -7.85 21.24
C LYS A 268 -5.07 -8.31 20.56
N TYR A 269 -4.14 -7.38 20.32
CA TYR A 269 -2.88 -7.59 19.61
C TYR A 269 -1.69 -7.09 20.45
N PRO A 270 -1.44 -7.70 21.64
CA PRO A 270 -0.30 -7.34 22.47
C PRO A 270 1.02 -7.68 21.78
N PRO A 271 2.15 -7.10 22.25
CA PRO A 271 3.47 -7.40 21.70
C PRO A 271 3.75 -8.91 21.62
N ILE A 272 4.32 -9.33 20.51
CA ILE A 272 4.83 -10.68 20.32
C ILE A 272 6.27 -10.69 20.87
N ALA A 273 6.43 -11.34 22.04
CA ALA A 273 7.73 -11.49 22.68
C ALA A 273 8.60 -12.54 21.95
#